data_5e58d1446769f9c97bffc2761c633570
#
_entry.id   5e58d1446769f9c97bffc2761c633570
#
_cell.length_a   1.000
_cell.length_b   1.000
_cell.length_c   1.000
_cell.angle_alpha   90.00
_cell.angle_beta   90.00
_cell.angle_gamma   90.00
#
_symmetry.space_group_name_H-M   'P 1'
#
loop_
_entity.id
_entity.type
_entity.pdbx_description
1 polymer ?
#
loop_
_entity_poly.entity_id
_entity_poly.type
_entity_poly.pdbx_seq_one_letter_code
_entity_poly.pdbx_strand_id
1 'polypeptide(L)'
;MIKIKSENSDKQIKASKSCESGGGIKMLILMTCIVIVGILGGGYYVSVSAVTGIVLTGVLFYRMYVKKRITAAWDLNMAAFAVLVFGYLLSCLWAVDSGMALMGVVKFLPLLLFYVLVSGLTDEREKMIASLPMLGCLMTAFSFVMMQFEVFEQWVSVAGRLSGFFQYPNTYALFMLICLILVMWRFDYKKIDWLDIVYGVAAVFGIIMSGSRTVFVLTAVAVIWVFAAKSSGKKVIISVLAAGAVVAVILAVAAGSAGILERFTNISFGASTFLGRILYVQDALPLILKHPFGLGYYGYYFIQQSVQTGVYTVVNAHNELIQILLDAGVIPAVFMGAAVLRSGFTKRTQSRNRIVLSIMILHSLFDYDFQFLAMGFVLILFLDMRNIKTQKVPVLTGTVVGLTGAAAAALSIMCGVSDVCYTSGNYKAAEKVYSGNTMAQLALLTKADKAEEMKAIAEKVIVDNQSVSLPYSALAQAAFADGDVEQFTEYKLKAIELAPYQYEEYENYLEVLVYCNDLYHQMGDKDGVRFCVEKAEEIPKMLEQVKENTSALGWKIVDRPQVTLSHENLEIIEDMRRRMDE
;
A
#
# COMPACT_ATOMS: atom_id res chain seq x y z
N MET A 1 52.00 -37.71 -16.67
CA MET A 1 50.55 -37.75 -16.51
C MET A 1 50.05 -37.28 -15.10
N ILE A 2 50.83 -37.36 -14.07
CA ILE A 2 50.41 -36.99 -12.67
C ILE A 2 50.39 -35.46 -12.45
N LYS A 3 51.26 -34.67 -13.07
CA LYS A 3 51.31 -33.19 -12.94
C LYS A 3 50.10 -32.47 -13.56
N ILE A 4 49.52 -32.97 -14.65
CA ILE A 4 48.37 -32.36 -15.34
C ILE A 4 47.06 -32.59 -14.56
N LYS A 5 46.96 -33.69 -13.77
CA LYS A 5 45.79 -33.95 -12.91
C LYS A 5 45.74 -33.03 -11.67
N SER A 6 46.90 -32.64 -11.11
CA SER A 6 46.94 -31.76 -9.94
C SER A 6 46.60 -30.31 -10.31
N GLU A 7 47.06 -29.81 -11.45
CA GLU A 7 46.74 -28.43 -11.92
C GLU A 7 45.26 -28.27 -12.28
N ASN A 8 44.61 -29.30 -12.85
CA ASN A 8 43.17 -29.22 -13.10
C ASN A 8 42.32 -29.32 -11.82
N SER A 9 42.78 -30.09 -10.81
CA SER A 9 42.15 -30.13 -9.49
C SER A 9 42.25 -28.81 -8.77
N ASP A 10 43.42 -28.18 -8.77
CA ASP A 10 43.64 -26.84 -8.15
C ASP A 10 42.90 -25.73 -8.88
N LYS A 11 42.76 -25.79 -10.21
CA LYS A 11 41.91 -24.87 -10.97
C LYS A 11 40.43 -25.05 -10.68
N GLN A 12 39.95 -26.29 -10.53
CA GLN A 12 38.58 -26.57 -10.13
C GLN A 12 38.31 -26.12 -8.69
N ILE A 13 39.21 -26.35 -7.75
CA ILE A 13 39.11 -25.91 -6.35
C ILE A 13 39.18 -24.36 -6.25
N LYS A 14 40.07 -23.71 -7.03
CA LYS A 14 40.10 -22.24 -7.10
C LYS A 14 38.85 -21.65 -7.78
N ALA A 15 38.31 -22.30 -8.80
CA ALA A 15 37.07 -21.90 -9.47
C ALA A 15 35.85 -22.09 -8.55
N SER A 16 35.80 -23.18 -7.75
CA SER A 16 34.75 -23.38 -6.74
C SER A 16 34.83 -22.35 -5.61
N LYS A 17 36.04 -22.08 -5.05
CA LYS A 17 36.25 -21.06 -4.02
C LYS A 17 35.97 -19.62 -4.50
N SER A 18 36.25 -19.30 -5.77
CA SER A 18 35.90 -17.99 -6.34
C SER A 18 34.39 -17.86 -6.61
N CYS A 19 33.70 -18.98 -6.82
CA CYS A 19 32.24 -19.01 -6.93
C CYS A 19 31.57 -18.83 -5.56
N GLU A 20 32.11 -19.42 -4.49
CA GLU A 20 31.65 -19.27 -3.11
C GLU A 20 31.81 -17.82 -2.58
N SER A 21 32.91 -17.13 -2.85
CA SER A 21 33.12 -15.77 -2.38
C SER A 21 32.14 -14.74 -2.98
N GLY A 22 31.67 -15.00 -4.21
CA GLY A 22 30.70 -14.12 -4.88
C GLY A 22 29.26 -14.27 -4.41
N GLY A 23 28.88 -15.41 -3.85
CA GLY A 23 27.53 -15.67 -3.30
C GLY A 23 27.30 -14.94 -1.97
N GLY A 24 28.26 -14.97 -1.08
CA GLY A 24 28.18 -14.34 0.23
C GLY A 24 28.01 -12.81 0.18
N ILE A 25 28.76 -12.12 -0.68
CA ILE A 25 28.63 -10.65 -0.84
C ILE A 25 27.24 -10.28 -1.39
N LYS A 26 26.69 -11.05 -2.35
CA LYS A 26 25.34 -10.81 -2.89
C LYS A 26 24.27 -11.03 -1.84
N MET A 27 24.37 -12.12 -1.09
CA MET A 27 23.48 -12.38 0.04
C MET A 27 23.52 -11.21 1.02
N LEU A 28 24.70 -10.72 1.36
CA LEU A 28 24.86 -9.58 2.27
C LEU A 28 24.16 -8.34 1.73
N ILE A 29 24.34 -7.98 0.44
CA ILE A 29 23.68 -6.82 -0.16
C ILE A 29 22.16 -6.98 -0.13
N LEU A 30 21.63 -8.15 -0.53
CA LEU A 30 20.18 -8.38 -0.56
C LEU A 30 19.58 -8.39 0.86
N MET A 31 20.31 -8.98 1.84
CA MET A 31 19.91 -8.92 3.25
C MET A 31 19.92 -7.49 3.77
N THR A 32 20.95 -6.71 3.44
CA THR A 32 21.04 -5.29 3.81
C THR A 32 19.87 -4.51 3.21
N CYS A 33 19.48 -4.79 1.96
CA CYS A 33 18.27 -4.19 1.38
C CYS A 33 17.02 -4.55 2.18
N ILE A 34 16.82 -5.82 2.56
CA ILE A 34 15.65 -6.24 3.38
C ILE A 34 15.64 -5.49 4.73
N VAL A 35 16.78 -5.41 5.39
CA VAL A 35 16.91 -4.74 6.70
C VAL A 35 16.64 -3.24 6.58
N ILE A 36 17.31 -2.57 5.64
CA ILE A 36 17.16 -1.11 5.45
C ILE A 36 15.72 -0.77 5.04
N VAL A 37 15.15 -1.50 4.08
CA VAL A 37 13.76 -1.32 3.67
C VAL A 37 12.82 -1.57 4.83
N GLY A 38 13.07 -2.62 5.64
CA GLY A 38 12.28 -2.91 6.84
C GLY A 38 12.30 -1.78 7.87
N ILE A 39 13.46 -1.14 8.09
CA ILE A 39 13.63 -0.02 9.04
C ILE A 39 13.00 1.29 8.49
N LEU A 40 13.03 1.49 7.18
CA LEU A 40 12.52 2.70 6.53
C LEU A 40 11.03 2.53 6.14
N GLY A 41 10.15 2.49 7.13
CA GLY A 41 8.70 2.38 6.92
C GLY A 41 8.28 1.08 6.20
N GLY A 42 9.05 -0.01 6.32
CA GLY A 42 8.78 -1.23 5.57
C GLY A 42 8.88 -1.07 4.04
N GLY A 43 9.37 0.07 3.55
CA GLY A 43 9.40 0.42 2.12
C GLY A 43 8.03 0.86 1.58
N TYR A 44 7.20 1.44 2.42
CA TYR A 44 5.92 2.02 2.00
C TYR A 44 6.11 3.25 1.10
N TYR A 45 7.10 4.08 1.39
CA TYR A 45 7.39 5.30 0.64
C TYR A 45 8.08 5.02 -0.70
N VAL A 46 7.75 5.81 -1.72
CA VAL A 46 8.34 5.70 -3.07
C VAL A 46 9.85 5.97 -3.02
N SER A 47 10.30 6.88 -2.17
CA SER A 47 11.71 7.20 -1.96
C SER A 47 12.56 6.00 -1.55
N VAL A 48 12.04 5.14 -0.66
CA VAL A 48 12.73 3.92 -0.23
C VAL A 48 12.83 2.91 -1.39
N SER A 49 11.75 2.76 -2.16
CA SER A 49 11.73 1.94 -3.36
C SER A 49 12.70 2.45 -4.42
N ALA A 50 12.77 3.77 -4.61
CA ALA A 50 13.68 4.42 -5.54
C ALA A 50 15.15 4.12 -5.22
N VAL A 51 15.58 4.35 -3.97
CA VAL A 51 16.95 4.04 -3.53
C VAL A 51 17.25 2.55 -3.68
N THR A 52 16.32 1.70 -3.26
CA THR A 52 16.46 0.24 -3.38
C THR A 52 16.57 -0.20 -4.83
N GLY A 53 15.73 0.36 -5.72
CA GLY A 53 15.78 0.11 -7.16
C GLY A 53 17.11 0.48 -7.79
N ILE A 54 17.67 1.64 -7.42
CA ILE A 54 19.00 2.09 -7.89
C ILE A 54 20.08 1.10 -7.43
N VAL A 55 20.08 0.70 -6.15
CA VAL A 55 21.07 -0.26 -5.61
C VAL A 55 20.97 -1.61 -6.33
N LEU A 56 19.76 -2.16 -6.48
CA LEU A 56 19.55 -3.45 -7.15
C LEU A 56 19.90 -3.37 -8.65
N THR A 57 19.60 -2.26 -9.32
CA THR A 57 20.02 -2.00 -10.72
C THR A 57 21.55 -1.97 -10.82
N GLY A 58 22.23 -1.31 -9.90
CA GLY A 58 23.70 -1.29 -9.85
C GLY A 58 24.31 -2.68 -9.68
N VAL A 59 23.73 -3.51 -8.79
CA VAL A 59 24.15 -4.91 -8.62
C VAL A 59 23.91 -5.73 -9.90
N LEU A 60 22.79 -5.54 -10.56
CA LEU A 60 22.46 -6.20 -11.82
C LEU A 60 23.45 -5.80 -12.92
N PHE A 61 23.75 -4.52 -13.08
CA PHE A 61 24.73 -4.00 -14.03
C PHE A 61 26.12 -4.56 -13.78
N TYR A 62 26.58 -4.55 -12.53
CA TYR A 62 27.86 -5.16 -12.19
C TYR A 62 27.94 -6.62 -12.69
N ARG A 63 26.86 -7.40 -12.49
CA ARG A 63 26.82 -8.80 -12.98
C ARG A 63 26.85 -8.88 -14.51
N MET A 64 26.11 -8.02 -15.20
CA MET A 64 26.01 -8.03 -16.66
C MET A 64 27.29 -7.59 -17.34
N TYR A 65 27.92 -6.53 -16.85
CA TYR A 65 29.09 -5.94 -17.49
C TYR A 65 30.41 -6.58 -17.05
N VAL A 66 30.58 -6.84 -15.74
CA VAL A 66 31.82 -7.40 -15.20
C VAL A 66 31.86 -8.92 -15.34
N LYS A 67 30.77 -9.60 -14.98
CA LYS A 67 30.70 -11.07 -15.07
C LYS A 67 30.22 -11.56 -16.43
N LYS A 68 29.66 -10.71 -17.27
CA LYS A 68 29.07 -11.01 -18.60
C LYS A 68 28.10 -12.20 -18.59
N ARG A 69 27.50 -12.45 -17.43
CA ARG A 69 26.57 -13.56 -17.21
C ARG A 69 25.51 -13.17 -16.19
N ILE A 70 24.29 -13.62 -16.43
CA ILE A 70 23.18 -13.50 -15.49
C ILE A 70 22.65 -14.91 -15.15
N THR A 71 22.46 -15.18 -13.87
CA THR A 71 21.81 -16.40 -13.40
C THR A 71 20.48 -15.99 -12.82
N ALA A 72 19.39 -16.47 -13.39
CA ALA A 72 18.04 -16.16 -12.96
C ALA A 72 17.10 -17.35 -13.22
N ALA A 73 15.99 -17.43 -12.48
CA ALA A 73 14.89 -18.33 -12.77
C ALA A 73 14.05 -17.76 -13.91
N TRP A 74 13.84 -18.58 -14.95
CA TRP A 74 13.03 -18.22 -16.12
C TRP A 74 11.71 -18.97 -16.04
N ASP A 75 10.81 -18.49 -15.21
CA ASP A 75 9.57 -19.15 -14.86
C ASP A 75 8.38 -18.20 -14.78
N LEU A 76 7.21 -18.71 -14.37
CA LEU A 76 6.01 -17.91 -14.23
C LEU A 76 6.15 -16.75 -13.22
N ASN A 77 6.95 -16.93 -12.15
CA ASN A 77 7.15 -15.89 -11.16
C ASN A 77 7.91 -14.69 -11.77
N MET A 78 8.97 -14.99 -12.57
CA MET A 78 9.69 -13.96 -13.34
C MET A 78 8.74 -13.20 -14.27
N ALA A 79 7.92 -13.95 -15.03
CA ALA A 79 6.96 -13.36 -15.95
C ALA A 79 5.93 -12.51 -15.18
N ALA A 80 5.46 -12.95 -14.02
CA ALA A 80 4.49 -12.23 -13.21
C ALA A 80 5.04 -10.88 -12.71
N PHE A 81 6.26 -10.84 -12.16
CA PHE A 81 6.88 -9.58 -11.75
C PHE A 81 7.19 -8.67 -12.93
N ALA A 82 7.61 -9.23 -14.08
CA ALA A 82 7.82 -8.44 -15.29
C ALA A 82 6.50 -7.84 -15.81
N VAL A 83 5.43 -8.64 -15.86
CA VAL A 83 4.09 -8.19 -16.27
C VAL A 83 3.53 -7.17 -15.28
N LEU A 84 3.79 -7.33 -13.98
CA LEU A 84 3.37 -6.35 -12.96
C LEU A 84 4.01 -4.98 -13.23
N VAL A 85 5.34 -4.93 -13.34
CA VAL A 85 6.06 -3.65 -13.61
C VAL A 85 5.66 -3.05 -14.95
N PHE A 86 5.50 -3.89 -15.98
CA PHE A 86 5.05 -3.45 -17.30
C PHE A 86 3.59 -2.97 -17.27
N GLY A 87 2.73 -3.60 -16.47
CA GLY A 87 1.35 -3.14 -16.25
C GLY A 87 1.30 -1.74 -15.64
N TYR A 88 2.10 -1.48 -14.60
CA TYR A 88 2.23 -0.13 -14.04
C TYR A 88 2.78 0.88 -15.07
N LEU A 89 3.74 0.48 -15.89
CA LEU A 89 4.27 1.35 -16.96
C LEU A 89 3.22 1.66 -18.03
N LEU A 90 2.49 0.64 -18.47
CA LEU A 90 1.43 0.84 -19.47
C LEU A 90 0.26 1.65 -18.92
N SER A 91 -0.11 1.45 -17.65
CA SER A 91 -1.22 2.20 -17.05
C SER A 91 -1.02 3.71 -17.11
N CYS A 92 0.22 4.21 -17.18
CA CYS A 92 0.50 5.64 -17.36
C CYS A 92 -0.15 6.25 -18.61
N LEU A 93 -0.50 5.44 -19.62
CA LEU A 93 -1.10 5.92 -20.86
C LEU A 93 -2.60 6.30 -20.74
N TRP A 94 -3.28 5.75 -19.73
CA TRP A 94 -4.72 5.97 -19.49
C TRP A 94 -5.06 6.16 -18.01
N ALA A 95 -4.04 6.38 -17.17
CA ALA A 95 -4.23 6.60 -15.75
C ALA A 95 -5.11 7.82 -15.46
N VAL A 96 -5.80 7.79 -14.34
CA VAL A 96 -6.49 8.97 -13.78
C VAL A 96 -5.50 10.11 -13.56
N ASP A 97 -4.26 9.74 -13.19
CA ASP A 97 -3.14 10.65 -12.99
C ASP A 97 -1.86 10.00 -13.52
N SER A 98 -1.37 10.47 -14.65
CA SER A 98 -0.20 9.89 -15.30
C SER A 98 1.10 10.12 -14.51
N GLY A 99 1.20 11.23 -13.80
CA GLY A 99 2.34 11.57 -12.98
C GLY A 99 2.47 10.62 -11.79
N MET A 100 1.40 10.43 -11.03
CA MET A 100 1.40 9.47 -9.92
C MET A 100 1.53 8.03 -10.42
N ALA A 101 0.93 7.66 -11.56
CA ALA A 101 1.10 6.33 -12.14
C ALA A 101 2.57 6.00 -12.42
N LEU A 102 3.37 6.97 -12.87
CA LEU A 102 4.79 6.79 -13.11
C LEU A 102 5.57 6.55 -11.79
N MET A 103 5.16 7.15 -10.68
CA MET A 103 5.71 6.84 -9.35
C MET A 103 5.45 5.36 -8.96
N GLY A 104 4.33 4.78 -9.41
CA GLY A 104 4.04 3.35 -9.23
C GLY A 104 5.07 2.42 -9.89
N VAL A 105 5.58 2.80 -11.08
CA VAL A 105 6.66 2.05 -11.74
C VAL A 105 7.90 2.01 -10.84
N VAL A 106 8.29 3.16 -10.28
CA VAL A 106 9.44 3.26 -9.37
C VAL A 106 9.23 2.42 -8.11
N LYS A 107 8.00 2.43 -7.58
CA LYS A 107 7.64 1.69 -6.37
C LYS A 107 7.78 0.18 -6.52
N PHE A 108 7.34 -0.39 -7.63
CA PHE A 108 7.27 -1.85 -7.82
C PHE A 108 8.45 -2.45 -8.61
N LEU A 109 9.24 -1.64 -9.33
CA LEU A 109 10.44 -2.11 -10.04
C LEU A 109 11.42 -2.92 -9.17
N PRO A 110 11.68 -2.56 -7.89
CA PRO A 110 12.60 -3.32 -7.05
C PRO A 110 12.17 -4.78 -6.82
N LEU A 111 10.89 -5.13 -6.90
CA LEU A 111 10.41 -6.50 -6.77
C LEU A 111 10.95 -7.39 -7.90
N LEU A 112 10.86 -6.92 -9.15
CA LEU A 112 11.41 -7.63 -10.30
C LEU A 112 12.93 -7.79 -10.19
N LEU A 113 13.64 -6.70 -9.84
CA LEU A 113 15.09 -6.71 -9.70
C LEU A 113 15.54 -7.66 -8.59
N PHE A 114 14.86 -7.64 -7.44
CA PHE A 114 15.15 -8.53 -6.33
C PHE A 114 14.89 -10.00 -6.71
N TYR A 115 13.78 -10.30 -7.41
CA TYR A 115 13.49 -11.64 -7.91
C TYR A 115 14.61 -12.16 -8.82
N VAL A 116 15.04 -11.36 -9.80
CA VAL A 116 16.14 -11.70 -10.72
C VAL A 116 17.42 -12.01 -9.95
N LEU A 117 17.76 -11.18 -8.97
CA LEU A 117 19.00 -11.31 -8.22
C LEU A 117 19.00 -12.49 -7.25
N VAL A 118 17.90 -12.72 -6.53
CA VAL A 118 17.80 -13.78 -5.51
C VAL A 118 17.57 -15.15 -6.11
N SER A 119 16.93 -15.24 -7.28
CA SER A 119 16.60 -16.51 -7.89
C SER A 119 17.83 -17.38 -8.29
N GLY A 120 18.99 -16.74 -8.43
CA GLY A 120 20.26 -17.44 -8.64
C GLY A 120 21.03 -17.81 -7.36
N LEU A 121 20.44 -17.64 -6.17
CA LEU A 121 21.07 -17.81 -4.86
C LEU A 121 20.30 -18.84 -4.00
N THR A 122 20.28 -20.11 -4.42
CA THR A 122 19.46 -21.15 -3.79
C THR A 122 19.81 -21.41 -2.32
N ASP A 123 21.09 -21.59 -2.00
CA ASP A 123 21.55 -21.91 -0.64
C ASP A 123 21.55 -20.66 0.26
N GLU A 124 21.92 -19.54 -0.30
CA GLU A 124 21.92 -18.24 0.39
C GLU A 124 20.47 -17.78 0.69
N ARG A 125 19.52 -18.12 -0.16
CA ARG A 125 18.10 -17.82 0.07
C ARG A 125 17.57 -18.50 1.34
N GLU A 126 17.93 -19.77 1.57
CA GLU A 126 17.55 -20.46 2.81
C GLU A 126 18.18 -19.80 4.06
N LYS A 127 19.42 -19.30 3.96
CA LYS A 127 20.04 -18.52 5.04
C LYS A 127 19.30 -17.21 5.29
N MET A 128 18.85 -16.53 4.22
CA MET A 128 18.03 -15.31 4.32
C MET A 128 16.70 -15.60 5.04
N ILE A 129 16.00 -16.67 4.65
CA ILE A 129 14.77 -17.10 5.33
C ILE A 129 15.05 -17.42 6.81
N ALA A 130 16.13 -18.14 7.11
CA ALA A 130 16.49 -18.52 8.48
C ALA A 130 16.82 -17.33 9.38
N SER A 131 17.23 -16.18 8.83
CA SER A 131 17.53 -14.97 9.58
C SER A 131 16.32 -14.08 9.89
N LEU A 132 15.16 -14.29 9.22
CA LEU A 132 13.97 -13.46 9.45
C LEU A 132 13.52 -13.43 10.92
N PRO A 133 13.49 -14.55 11.68
CA PRO A 133 13.12 -14.50 13.10
C PRO A 133 14.03 -13.64 13.96
N MET A 134 15.33 -13.63 13.67
CA MET A 134 16.28 -12.73 14.35
C MET A 134 15.95 -11.26 14.03
N LEU A 135 15.69 -10.93 12.77
CA LEU A 135 15.30 -9.57 12.37
C LEU A 135 13.98 -9.15 13.03
N GLY A 136 12.98 -10.05 13.09
CA GLY A 136 11.73 -9.79 13.79
C GLY A 136 11.94 -9.55 15.29
N CYS A 137 12.77 -10.35 15.93
CA CYS A 137 13.11 -10.18 17.35
C CYS A 137 13.77 -8.82 17.60
N LEU A 138 14.77 -8.44 16.81
CA LEU A 138 15.43 -7.14 16.92
C LEU A 138 14.45 -6.00 16.68
N MET A 139 13.63 -6.08 15.62
CA MET A 139 12.61 -5.08 15.33
C MET A 139 11.66 -4.91 16.51
N THR A 140 11.15 -6.00 17.09
CA THR A 140 10.24 -5.96 18.24
C THR A 140 10.90 -5.32 19.46
N ALA A 141 12.14 -5.72 19.77
CA ALA A 141 12.87 -5.19 20.92
C ALA A 141 13.14 -3.68 20.80
N PHE A 142 13.67 -3.25 19.66
CA PHE A 142 13.92 -1.83 19.41
C PHE A 142 12.63 -1.01 19.39
N SER A 143 11.59 -1.48 18.71
CA SER A 143 10.32 -0.77 18.63
C SER A 143 9.64 -0.66 20.00
N PHE A 144 9.71 -1.70 20.83
CA PHE A 144 9.17 -1.66 22.19
C PHE A 144 9.90 -0.66 23.07
N VAL A 145 11.23 -0.61 22.97
CA VAL A 145 12.03 0.40 23.69
C VAL A 145 11.73 1.81 23.19
N MET A 146 11.68 2.02 21.86
CA MET A 146 11.37 3.33 21.28
C MET A 146 9.98 3.82 21.67
N MET A 147 8.99 2.93 21.77
CA MET A 147 7.62 3.25 22.19
C MET A 147 7.53 3.84 23.61
N GLN A 148 8.56 3.67 24.46
CA GLN A 148 8.59 4.26 25.80
C GLN A 148 9.00 5.75 25.79
N PHE A 149 9.39 6.29 24.65
CA PHE A 149 9.82 7.67 24.49
C PHE A 149 8.89 8.38 23.50
N GLU A 150 8.20 9.44 23.95
CA GLU A 150 7.22 10.20 23.15
C GLU A 150 7.77 10.65 21.78
N VAL A 151 9.04 11.06 21.73
CA VAL A 151 9.70 11.51 20.48
C VAL A 151 9.77 10.40 19.43
N PHE A 152 9.87 9.14 19.84
CA PHE A 152 10.03 7.99 18.94
C PHE A 152 8.76 7.16 18.78
N GLU A 153 7.76 7.34 19.67
CA GLU A 153 6.53 6.54 19.66
C GLU A 153 5.84 6.57 18.31
N GLN A 154 5.71 7.74 17.68
CA GLN A 154 5.07 7.92 16.38
C GLN A 154 5.71 7.09 15.24
N TRP A 155 6.95 6.64 15.40
CA TRP A 155 7.68 5.87 14.37
C TRP A 155 7.45 4.38 14.47
N VAL A 156 6.98 3.90 15.60
CA VAL A 156 6.87 2.47 15.92
C VAL A 156 5.51 2.07 16.50
N SER A 157 4.61 3.04 16.71
CA SER A 157 3.28 2.86 17.26
C SER A 157 2.23 3.63 16.46
N VAL A 158 1.04 3.08 16.32
CA VAL A 158 -0.13 3.72 15.72
C VAL A 158 -1.33 3.47 16.63
N ALA A 159 -1.91 4.52 17.18
CA ALA A 159 -3.04 4.45 18.12
C ALA A 159 -2.76 3.49 19.30
N GLY A 160 -1.59 3.58 19.92
CA GLY A 160 -1.15 2.75 21.04
C GLY A 160 -0.87 1.29 20.68
N ARG A 161 -0.79 0.94 19.39
CA ARG A 161 -0.50 -0.39 18.87
C ARG A 161 0.91 -0.45 18.33
N LEU A 162 1.67 -1.47 18.71
CA LEU A 162 3.01 -1.66 18.17
C LEU A 162 2.93 -1.97 16.66
N SER A 163 3.61 -1.16 15.88
CA SER A 163 3.64 -1.26 14.42
C SER A 163 5.01 -1.67 13.86
N GLY A 164 5.98 -1.84 14.74
CA GLY A 164 7.37 -1.97 14.31
C GLY A 164 7.78 -0.77 13.45
N PHE A 165 8.84 -0.93 12.70
CA PHE A 165 9.25 0.08 11.72
C PHE A 165 8.37 0.14 10.46
N PHE A 166 7.39 -0.78 10.30
CA PHE A 166 6.40 -0.69 9.21
C PHE A 166 5.47 0.52 9.35
N GLN A 167 5.34 1.10 10.56
CA GLN A 167 4.35 2.14 10.86
C GLN A 167 2.91 1.70 10.57
N TYR A 168 2.69 0.39 10.48
CA TYR A 168 1.41 -0.24 10.23
C TYR A 168 1.26 -1.56 11.01
N PRO A 169 0.43 -1.59 12.07
CA PRO A 169 0.38 -2.71 13.00
C PRO A 169 -0.02 -4.06 12.37
N ASN A 170 -0.87 -4.07 11.34
CA ASN A 170 -1.34 -5.32 10.75
C ASN A 170 -0.24 -6.02 9.94
N THR A 171 0.48 -5.29 9.10
CA THR A 171 1.61 -5.83 8.32
C THR A 171 2.78 -6.22 9.22
N TYR A 172 3.06 -5.43 10.27
CA TYR A 172 4.03 -5.83 11.29
C TYR A 172 3.65 -7.17 11.96
N ALA A 173 2.38 -7.33 12.34
CA ALA A 173 1.88 -8.57 12.94
C ALA A 173 2.00 -9.76 11.97
N LEU A 174 1.69 -9.57 10.69
CA LEU A 174 1.90 -10.59 9.66
C LEU A 174 3.37 -11.01 9.55
N PHE A 175 4.29 -10.04 9.56
CA PHE A 175 5.72 -10.33 9.55
C PHE A 175 6.14 -11.14 10.81
N MET A 176 5.64 -10.78 11.98
CA MET A 176 5.89 -11.53 13.22
C MET A 176 5.28 -12.93 13.20
N LEU A 177 4.11 -13.11 12.58
CA LEU A 177 3.52 -14.44 12.37
C LEU A 177 4.38 -15.31 11.45
N ILE A 178 4.94 -14.75 10.39
CA ILE A 178 5.90 -15.46 9.53
C ILE A 178 7.13 -15.89 10.35
N CYS A 179 7.68 -15.01 11.18
CA CYS A 179 8.78 -15.33 12.08
C CYS A 179 8.41 -16.48 13.05
N LEU A 180 7.21 -16.44 13.63
CA LEU A 180 6.71 -17.50 14.50
C LEU A 180 6.60 -18.86 13.76
N ILE A 181 6.04 -18.86 12.54
CA ILE A 181 5.96 -20.07 11.72
C ILE A 181 7.36 -20.67 11.47
N LEU A 182 8.35 -19.81 11.17
CA LEU A 182 9.73 -20.25 10.93
C LEU A 182 10.39 -20.84 12.19
N VAL A 183 10.20 -20.22 13.34
CA VAL A 183 10.67 -20.74 14.63
C VAL A 183 10.01 -22.08 14.93
N MET A 184 8.69 -22.18 14.84
CA MET A 184 7.96 -23.44 15.07
C MET A 184 8.35 -24.52 14.09
N TRP A 185 8.67 -24.17 12.84
CA TRP A 185 9.08 -25.14 11.83
C TRP A 185 10.42 -25.79 12.14
N ARG A 186 11.41 -25.02 12.62
CA ARG A 186 12.75 -25.50 12.95
C ARG A 186 12.86 -26.08 14.37
N PHE A 187 11.90 -25.78 15.25
CA PHE A 187 11.93 -26.22 16.64
C PHE A 187 11.98 -27.77 16.77
N ASP A 188 13.00 -28.25 17.51
CA ASP A 188 13.17 -29.65 17.86
C ASP A 188 13.19 -29.80 19.38
N TYR A 189 12.20 -30.49 19.95
CA TYR A 189 12.10 -30.72 21.39
C TYR A 189 13.25 -31.59 21.97
N LYS A 190 13.99 -32.30 21.09
CA LYS A 190 15.16 -33.09 21.51
C LYS A 190 16.43 -32.26 21.61
N LYS A 191 16.50 -31.15 20.88
CA LYS A 191 17.62 -30.24 20.85
C LYS A 191 17.11 -28.81 20.86
N ILE A 192 16.79 -28.33 22.07
CA ILE A 192 16.25 -26.99 22.26
C ILE A 192 17.36 -25.96 22.05
N ASP A 193 17.16 -25.06 21.08
CA ASP A 193 17.97 -23.86 20.91
C ASP A 193 17.29 -22.72 21.66
N TRP A 194 17.97 -22.15 22.66
CA TRP A 194 17.42 -21.06 23.45
C TRP A 194 17.12 -19.79 22.60
N LEU A 195 17.85 -19.58 21.49
CA LEU A 195 17.57 -18.49 20.56
C LEU A 195 16.18 -18.68 19.90
N ASP A 196 15.77 -19.90 19.59
CA ASP A 196 14.45 -20.16 19.05
C ASP A 196 13.33 -19.82 20.06
N ILE A 197 13.60 -20.03 21.36
CA ILE A 197 12.67 -19.62 22.41
C ILE A 197 12.57 -18.08 22.44
N VAL A 198 13.70 -17.37 22.43
CA VAL A 198 13.73 -15.90 22.43
C VAL A 198 12.99 -15.33 21.21
N TYR A 199 13.27 -15.85 20.02
CA TYR A 199 12.61 -15.40 18.79
C TYR A 199 11.11 -15.71 18.79
N GLY A 200 10.72 -16.88 19.32
CA GLY A 200 9.31 -17.26 19.46
C GLY A 200 8.56 -16.34 20.43
N VAL A 201 9.16 -16.06 21.59
CA VAL A 201 8.59 -15.12 22.59
C VAL A 201 8.45 -13.72 21.99
N ALA A 202 9.48 -13.22 21.30
CA ALA A 202 9.44 -11.92 20.65
C ALA A 202 8.35 -11.86 19.57
N ALA A 203 8.18 -12.95 18.80
CA ALA A 203 7.14 -13.03 17.76
C ALA A 203 5.74 -12.99 18.37
N VAL A 204 5.47 -13.80 19.39
CA VAL A 204 4.19 -13.80 20.11
C VAL A 204 3.91 -12.44 20.75
N PHE A 205 4.91 -11.86 21.43
CA PHE A 205 4.79 -10.53 22.03
C PHE A 205 4.46 -9.45 20.99
N GLY A 206 5.17 -9.44 19.85
CA GLY A 206 4.91 -8.51 18.76
C GLY A 206 3.49 -8.65 18.19
N ILE A 207 3.01 -9.89 17.99
CA ILE A 207 1.63 -10.15 17.54
C ILE A 207 0.62 -9.58 18.54
N ILE A 208 0.80 -9.82 19.84
CA ILE A 208 -0.09 -9.33 20.89
C ILE A 208 -0.12 -7.80 20.88
N MET A 209 1.04 -7.16 20.95
CA MET A 209 1.15 -5.71 21.05
C MET A 209 0.67 -4.99 19.79
N SER A 210 0.63 -5.67 18.64
CA SER A 210 0.04 -5.13 17.42
C SER A 210 -1.48 -4.99 17.48
N GLY A 211 -2.17 -5.81 18.28
CA GLY A 211 -3.64 -5.87 18.37
C GLY A 211 -4.34 -6.18 17.04
N SER A 212 -3.68 -6.89 16.10
CA SER A 212 -4.24 -7.23 14.78
C SER A 212 -5.18 -8.43 14.88
N ARG A 213 -6.51 -8.19 14.79
CA ARG A 213 -7.55 -9.23 14.90
C ARG A 213 -7.38 -10.32 13.83
N THR A 214 -7.11 -9.92 12.59
CA THR A 214 -6.91 -10.85 11.46
C THR A 214 -5.72 -11.77 11.73
N VAL A 215 -4.59 -11.21 12.18
CA VAL A 215 -3.38 -12.00 12.46
C VAL A 215 -3.59 -12.93 13.64
N PHE A 216 -4.39 -12.58 14.65
CA PHE A 216 -4.72 -13.52 15.74
C PHE A 216 -5.42 -14.77 15.24
N VAL A 217 -6.43 -14.60 14.38
CA VAL A 217 -7.13 -15.74 13.78
C VAL A 217 -6.16 -16.56 12.92
N LEU A 218 -5.36 -15.90 12.10
CA LEU A 218 -4.37 -16.56 11.25
C LEU A 218 -3.26 -17.23 12.07
N THR A 219 -2.92 -16.73 13.26
CA THR A 219 -1.95 -17.37 14.17
C THR A 219 -2.48 -18.72 14.63
N ALA A 220 -3.74 -18.81 15.05
CA ALA A 220 -4.35 -20.08 15.42
C ALA A 220 -4.33 -21.08 14.25
N VAL A 221 -4.72 -20.65 13.05
CA VAL A 221 -4.70 -21.47 11.84
C VAL A 221 -3.26 -21.94 11.53
N ALA A 222 -2.28 -21.03 11.57
CA ALA A 222 -0.87 -21.35 11.27
C ALA A 222 -0.29 -22.35 12.27
N VAL A 223 -0.56 -22.17 13.57
CA VAL A 223 -0.10 -23.08 14.63
C VAL A 223 -0.65 -24.48 14.39
N ILE A 224 -1.97 -24.61 14.18
CA ILE A 224 -2.59 -25.90 13.88
C ILE A 224 -1.96 -26.53 12.63
N TRP A 225 -1.78 -25.75 11.57
CA TRP A 225 -1.23 -26.23 10.30
C TRP A 225 0.22 -26.70 10.42
N VAL A 226 1.09 -25.92 11.10
CA VAL A 226 2.50 -26.31 11.32
C VAL A 226 2.56 -27.63 12.09
N PHE A 227 1.80 -27.78 13.15
CA PHE A 227 1.77 -29.02 13.92
C PHE A 227 1.20 -30.19 13.13
N ALA A 228 0.12 -30.01 12.38
CA ALA A 228 -0.44 -31.04 11.50
C ALA A 228 0.57 -31.51 10.43
N ALA A 229 1.35 -30.58 9.87
CA ALA A 229 2.37 -30.88 8.87
C ALA A 229 3.60 -31.62 9.44
N LYS A 230 3.94 -31.39 10.74
CA LYS A 230 5.10 -32.01 11.42
C LYS A 230 4.76 -33.30 12.17
N SER A 231 3.47 -33.57 12.46
CA SER A 231 3.04 -34.65 13.32
C SER A 231 2.13 -35.63 12.58
N SER A 232 2.24 -36.94 12.92
CA SER A 232 1.32 -37.96 12.46
C SER A 232 0.41 -38.44 13.61
N GLY A 233 -0.87 -38.61 13.35
CA GLY A 233 -1.83 -39.27 14.25
C GLY A 233 -2.16 -38.49 15.55
N LYS A 234 -2.16 -39.18 16.71
CA LYS A 234 -2.58 -38.66 18.02
C LYS A 234 -1.87 -37.33 18.45
N LYS A 235 -0.70 -37.04 17.90
CA LYS A 235 0.04 -35.80 18.17
C LYS A 235 -0.65 -34.55 17.61
N VAL A 236 -1.54 -34.68 16.63
CA VAL A 236 -2.35 -33.56 16.12
C VAL A 236 -3.26 -33.03 17.23
N ILE A 237 -3.85 -33.90 18.05
CA ILE A 237 -4.73 -33.50 19.17
C ILE A 237 -3.95 -32.69 20.21
N ILE A 238 -2.74 -33.16 20.56
CA ILE A 238 -1.85 -32.43 21.50
C ILE A 238 -1.47 -31.06 20.92
N SER A 239 -1.31 -30.98 19.62
CA SER A 239 -0.96 -29.75 18.93
C SER A 239 -2.11 -28.75 18.89
N VAL A 240 -3.35 -29.21 18.73
CA VAL A 240 -4.55 -28.37 18.82
C VAL A 240 -4.73 -27.83 20.26
N LEU A 241 -4.48 -28.69 21.25
CA LEU A 241 -4.51 -28.27 22.66
C LEU A 241 -3.39 -27.27 22.99
N ALA A 242 -2.17 -27.47 22.45
CA ALA A 242 -1.07 -26.51 22.59
C ALA A 242 -1.37 -25.17 21.89
N ALA A 243 -1.97 -25.21 20.69
CA ALA A 243 -2.43 -24.02 19.99
C ALA A 243 -3.52 -23.29 20.80
N GLY A 244 -4.48 -24.01 21.37
CA GLY A 244 -5.48 -23.45 22.28
C GLY A 244 -4.86 -22.82 23.53
N ALA A 245 -3.82 -23.45 24.10
CA ALA A 245 -3.07 -22.91 25.22
C ALA A 245 -2.30 -21.62 24.85
N VAL A 246 -1.66 -21.58 23.68
CA VAL A 246 -1.00 -20.36 23.17
C VAL A 246 -2.01 -19.23 22.98
N VAL A 247 -3.15 -19.52 22.36
CA VAL A 247 -4.23 -18.54 22.21
C VAL A 247 -4.76 -18.08 23.58
N ALA A 248 -4.94 -19.00 24.55
CA ALA A 248 -5.35 -18.67 25.91
C ALA A 248 -4.33 -17.79 26.64
N VAL A 249 -3.02 -18.06 26.46
CA VAL A 249 -1.94 -17.21 27.02
C VAL A 249 -1.96 -15.84 26.37
N ILE A 250 -2.13 -15.76 25.03
CA ILE A 250 -2.29 -14.50 24.31
C ILE A 250 -3.47 -13.69 24.88
N LEU A 251 -4.61 -14.35 25.06
CA LEU A 251 -5.80 -13.70 25.64
C LEU A 251 -5.59 -13.28 27.09
N ALA A 252 -4.91 -14.10 27.91
CA ALA A 252 -4.62 -13.78 29.31
C ALA A 252 -3.64 -12.60 29.46
N VAL A 253 -2.60 -12.54 28.61
CA VAL A 253 -1.65 -11.41 28.60
C VAL A 253 -2.34 -10.15 28.08
N ALA A 254 -3.19 -10.27 27.06
CA ALA A 254 -3.99 -9.17 26.55
C ALA A 254 -4.99 -8.64 27.60
N ALA A 255 -5.49 -9.51 28.50
CA ALA A 255 -6.39 -9.13 29.59
C ALA A 255 -5.75 -8.17 30.61
N GLY A 256 -4.41 -8.20 30.72
CA GLY A 256 -3.66 -7.25 31.55
C GLY A 256 -3.55 -5.83 30.98
N SER A 257 -3.93 -5.63 29.70
CA SER A 257 -3.96 -4.33 29.03
C SER A 257 -5.37 -4.04 28.53
N ALA A 258 -6.09 -3.17 29.24
CA ALA A 258 -7.53 -2.92 29.04
C ALA A 258 -7.93 -2.64 27.57
N GLY A 259 -7.16 -1.84 26.83
CA GLY A 259 -7.47 -1.53 25.44
C GLY A 259 -7.21 -2.67 24.44
N ILE A 260 -6.31 -3.60 24.76
CA ILE A 260 -6.01 -4.76 23.92
C ILE A 260 -7.09 -5.85 24.13
N LEU A 261 -7.50 -6.10 25.37
CA LEU A 261 -8.54 -7.07 25.69
C LEU A 261 -9.87 -6.72 25.00
N GLU A 262 -10.27 -5.46 25.03
CA GLU A 262 -11.50 -4.99 24.38
C GLU A 262 -11.50 -5.28 22.87
N ARG A 263 -10.33 -5.17 22.22
CA ARG A 263 -10.18 -5.50 20.79
C ARG A 263 -10.33 -7.00 20.51
N PHE A 264 -9.96 -7.87 21.45
CA PHE A 264 -10.11 -9.33 21.31
C PHE A 264 -11.55 -9.79 21.54
N THR A 265 -12.23 -9.20 22.52
CA THR A 265 -13.62 -9.56 22.83
C THR A 265 -14.62 -9.05 21.80
N ASN A 266 -14.26 -7.98 21.06
CA ASN A 266 -15.10 -7.35 20.04
C ASN A 266 -14.77 -7.81 18.61
N ILE A 267 -14.34 -9.07 18.40
CA ILE A 267 -14.22 -9.65 17.07
C ILE A 267 -15.61 -10.01 16.57
N SER A 268 -16.18 -9.20 15.69
CA SER A 268 -17.45 -9.48 15.03
C SER A 268 -17.39 -9.14 13.56
N PHE A 269 -18.12 -9.88 12.73
CA PHE A 269 -18.31 -9.55 11.31
C PHE A 269 -19.14 -8.27 11.11
N GLY A 270 -19.83 -7.80 12.15
CA GLY A 270 -20.50 -6.51 12.18
C GLY A 270 -19.61 -5.35 12.60
N ALA A 271 -18.31 -5.59 12.89
CA ALA A 271 -17.40 -4.51 13.23
C ALA A 271 -17.24 -3.55 12.03
N SER A 272 -17.38 -2.26 12.29
CA SER A 272 -17.34 -1.22 11.27
C SER A 272 -16.10 -1.29 10.37
N THR A 273 -14.92 -1.58 10.93
CA THR A 273 -13.68 -1.75 10.16
C THR A 273 -13.71 -2.94 9.19
N PHE A 274 -14.46 -4.00 9.49
CA PHE A 274 -14.64 -5.14 8.59
C PHE A 274 -15.66 -4.80 7.50
N LEU A 275 -16.78 -4.17 7.88
CA LEU A 275 -17.79 -3.72 6.91
C LEU A 275 -17.24 -2.69 5.94
N GLY A 276 -16.38 -1.78 6.40
CA GLY A 276 -15.68 -0.82 5.55
C GLY A 276 -14.85 -1.50 4.46
N ARG A 277 -14.09 -2.56 4.80
CA ARG A 277 -13.32 -3.32 3.79
C ARG A 277 -14.20 -4.01 2.74
N ILE A 278 -15.39 -4.49 3.13
CA ILE A 278 -16.35 -5.04 2.17
C ILE A 278 -16.89 -3.92 1.28
N LEU A 279 -17.19 -2.76 1.85
CA LEU A 279 -17.66 -1.59 1.10
C LEU A 279 -16.62 -1.13 0.08
N TYR A 280 -15.33 -1.04 0.46
CA TYR A 280 -14.26 -0.67 -0.49
C TYR A 280 -14.17 -1.61 -1.68
N VAL A 281 -14.34 -2.93 -1.44
CA VAL A 281 -14.39 -3.92 -2.53
C VAL A 281 -15.65 -3.75 -3.38
N GLN A 282 -16.81 -3.54 -2.75
CA GLN A 282 -18.07 -3.31 -3.44
C GLN A 282 -17.99 -2.11 -4.39
N ASP A 283 -17.45 -0.99 -3.92
CA ASP A 283 -17.34 0.24 -4.70
C ASP A 283 -16.22 0.17 -5.75
N ALA A 284 -15.18 -0.65 -5.53
CA ALA A 284 -14.11 -0.89 -6.49
C ALA A 284 -14.53 -1.76 -7.69
N LEU A 285 -15.45 -2.71 -7.51
CA LEU A 285 -15.81 -3.66 -8.57
C LEU A 285 -16.33 -3.00 -9.86
N PRO A 286 -17.24 -2.03 -9.83
CA PRO A 286 -17.68 -1.31 -11.04
C PRO A 286 -16.52 -0.59 -11.74
N LEU A 287 -15.58 -0.02 -10.98
CA LEU A 287 -14.40 0.63 -11.54
C LEU A 287 -13.49 -0.36 -12.28
N ILE A 288 -13.24 -1.54 -11.68
CA ILE A 288 -12.43 -2.59 -12.30
C ILE A 288 -13.06 -3.05 -13.63
N LEU A 289 -14.38 -3.22 -13.65
CA LEU A 289 -15.11 -3.61 -14.88
C LEU A 289 -15.03 -2.53 -15.96
N LYS A 290 -15.10 -1.27 -15.58
CA LYS A 290 -15.00 -0.12 -16.50
C LYS A 290 -13.57 0.13 -16.97
N HIS A 291 -12.58 -0.16 -16.09
CA HIS A 291 -11.15 0.08 -16.34
C HIS A 291 -10.32 -1.21 -16.21
N PRO A 292 -10.49 -2.21 -17.10
CA PRO A 292 -9.86 -3.52 -16.99
C PRO A 292 -8.32 -3.47 -17.11
N PHE A 293 -7.76 -2.38 -17.59
CA PHE A 293 -6.31 -2.14 -17.69
C PHE A 293 -5.74 -1.31 -16.53
N GLY A 294 -6.57 -1.02 -15.52
CA GLY A 294 -6.20 -0.26 -14.33
C GLY A 294 -6.39 1.25 -14.48
N LEU A 295 -6.32 1.94 -13.35
CA LEU A 295 -6.47 3.39 -13.18
C LEU A 295 -5.11 4.11 -13.00
N GLY A 296 -4.01 3.34 -12.93
CA GLY A 296 -2.70 3.82 -12.50
C GLY A 296 -2.54 3.85 -10.97
N TYR A 297 -1.29 3.94 -10.52
CA TYR A 297 -0.97 4.09 -9.11
C TYR A 297 -1.59 5.37 -8.54
N TYR A 298 -2.22 5.30 -7.38
CA TYR A 298 -3.07 6.34 -6.77
C TYR A 298 -4.38 6.65 -7.53
N GLY A 299 -4.64 6.05 -8.70
CA GLY A 299 -5.85 6.34 -9.48
C GLY A 299 -7.14 6.09 -8.69
N TYR A 300 -7.21 5.00 -7.91
CA TYR A 300 -8.35 4.73 -7.03
C TYR A 300 -8.51 5.80 -5.95
N TYR A 301 -7.43 6.26 -5.32
CA TYR A 301 -7.48 7.32 -4.31
C TYR A 301 -8.11 8.61 -4.84
N PHE A 302 -7.78 9.00 -6.07
CA PHE A 302 -8.33 10.23 -6.66
C PHE A 302 -9.78 10.11 -7.09
N ILE A 303 -10.21 8.93 -7.58
CA ILE A 303 -11.57 8.77 -8.12
C ILE A 303 -12.57 8.26 -7.07
N GLN A 304 -12.13 7.73 -5.93
CA GLN A 304 -13.01 7.04 -4.97
C GLN A 304 -14.15 7.93 -4.48
N GLN A 305 -13.90 9.22 -4.23
CA GLN A 305 -14.92 10.12 -3.68
C GLN A 305 -16.15 10.26 -4.59
N SER A 306 -15.97 10.21 -5.91
CA SER A 306 -17.07 10.32 -6.87
C SER A 306 -17.88 9.03 -7.08
N VAL A 307 -17.37 7.89 -6.62
CA VAL A 307 -17.97 6.57 -6.86
C VAL A 307 -18.31 5.80 -5.58
N GLN A 308 -17.88 6.30 -4.42
CA GLN A 308 -18.15 5.65 -3.15
C GLN A 308 -19.63 5.69 -2.80
N THR A 309 -20.10 4.65 -2.08
CA THR A 309 -21.50 4.53 -1.64
C THR A 309 -21.63 4.63 -0.11
N GLY A 310 -20.68 5.31 0.54
CA GLY A 310 -20.63 5.61 1.97
C GLY A 310 -19.46 6.53 2.26
N VAL A 311 -19.35 7.05 3.48
CA VAL A 311 -18.30 8.02 3.87
C VAL A 311 -17.04 7.30 4.27
N TYR A 312 -16.01 7.35 3.43
CA TYR A 312 -14.68 6.85 3.73
C TYR A 312 -13.61 7.52 2.85
N THR A 313 -12.37 7.53 3.32
CA THR A 313 -11.22 7.93 2.53
C THR A 313 -10.08 6.94 2.79
N VAL A 314 -9.63 6.24 1.74
CA VAL A 314 -8.56 5.25 1.82
C VAL A 314 -7.60 5.41 0.64
N VAL A 315 -6.30 5.29 0.91
CA VAL A 315 -5.30 5.28 -0.16
C VAL A 315 -5.28 3.93 -0.88
N ASN A 316 -5.52 2.85 -0.15
CA ASN A 316 -5.49 1.49 -0.66
C ASN A 316 -6.81 0.77 -0.32
N ALA A 317 -7.28 -0.10 -1.22
CA ALA A 317 -8.55 -0.81 -1.10
C ALA A 317 -8.59 -1.89 0.01
N HIS A 318 -7.56 -2.01 0.86
CA HIS A 318 -7.41 -3.05 1.89
C HIS A 318 -7.64 -4.49 1.38
N ASN A 319 -7.29 -4.73 0.13
CA ASN A 319 -7.26 -6.04 -0.52
C ASN A 319 -6.26 -5.95 -1.67
N GLU A 320 -5.18 -6.70 -1.58
CA GLU A 320 -4.07 -6.58 -2.53
C GLU A 320 -4.44 -7.01 -3.95
N LEU A 321 -5.32 -8.02 -4.10
CA LEU A 321 -5.78 -8.42 -5.43
C LEU A 321 -6.61 -7.31 -6.09
N ILE A 322 -7.52 -6.71 -5.33
CA ILE A 322 -8.32 -5.56 -5.78
C ILE A 322 -7.40 -4.37 -6.09
N GLN A 323 -6.37 -4.14 -5.26
CA GLN A 323 -5.43 -3.05 -5.50
C GLN A 323 -4.66 -3.22 -6.81
N ILE A 324 -4.14 -4.42 -7.10
CA ILE A 324 -3.45 -4.68 -8.39
C ILE A 324 -4.42 -4.53 -9.57
N LEU A 325 -5.67 -4.97 -9.42
CA LEU A 325 -6.71 -4.80 -10.45
C LEU A 325 -6.99 -3.32 -10.71
N LEU A 326 -7.09 -2.51 -9.67
CA LEU A 326 -7.33 -1.07 -9.76
C LEU A 326 -6.12 -0.33 -10.34
N ASP A 327 -4.91 -0.65 -9.91
CA ASP A 327 -3.71 0.09 -10.32
C ASP A 327 -3.21 -0.32 -11.71
N ALA A 328 -3.01 -1.63 -11.92
CA ALA A 328 -2.30 -2.17 -13.08
C ALA A 328 -3.19 -3.05 -14.00
N GLY A 329 -4.41 -3.37 -13.55
CA GLY A 329 -5.41 -4.08 -14.34
C GLY A 329 -5.38 -5.61 -14.21
N VAL A 330 -6.26 -6.26 -15.00
CA VAL A 330 -6.55 -7.69 -14.91
C VAL A 330 -5.35 -8.56 -15.28
N ILE A 331 -4.56 -8.18 -16.28
CA ILE A 331 -3.44 -9.00 -16.75
C ILE A 331 -2.37 -9.19 -15.68
N PRO A 332 -1.82 -8.13 -15.03
CA PRO A 332 -0.91 -8.28 -13.90
C PRO A 332 -1.51 -9.05 -12.73
N ALA A 333 -2.76 -8.81 -12.39
CA ALA A 333 -3.45 -9.50 -11.30
C ALA A 333 -3.54 -11.02 -11.55
N VAL A 334 -3.90 -11.44 -12.76
CA VAL A 334 -3.96 -12.86 -13.15
C VAL A 334 -2.57 -13.52 -13.10
N PHE A 335 -1.55 -12.85 -13.65
CA PHE A 335 -0.18 -13.39 -13.62
C PHE A 335 0.36 -13.51 -12.19
N MET A 336 0.17 -12.50 -11.34
CA MET A 336 0.58 -12.52 -9.95
C MET A 336 -0.18 -13.59 -9.15
N GLY A 337 -1.49 -13.67 -9.29
CA GLY A 337 -2.31 -14.70 -8.67
C GLY A 337 -1.87 -16.11 -9.09
N ALA A 338 -1.70 -16.36 -10.39
CA ALA A 338 -1.24 -17.65 -10.92
C ALA A 338 0.17 -18.03 -10.42
N ALA A 339 1.10 -17.07 -10.35
CA ALA A 339 2.46 -17.30 -9.86
C ALA A 339 2.48 -17.70 -8.39
N VAL A 340 1.75 -16.96 -7.55
CA VAL A 340 1.68 -17.20 -6.10
C VAL A 340 0.92 -18.50 -5.80
N LEU A 341 -0.23 -18.74 -6.42
CA LEU A 341 -1.00 -19.98 -6.27
C LEU A 341 -0.18 -21.19 -6.71
N ARG A 342 0.47 -21.12 -7.88
CA ARG A 342 1.36 -22.19 -8.33
C ARG A 342 2.48 -22.45 -7.34
N SER A 343 3.13 -21.39 -6.82
CA SER A 343 4.20 -21.52 -5.84
C SER A 343 3.71 -22.13 -4.53
N GLY A 344 2.50 -21.80 -4.08
CA GLY A 344 1.92 -22.33 -2.86
C GLY A 344 1.44 -23.78 -2.96
N PHE A 345 0.84 -24.17 -4.10
CA PHE A 345 0.10 -25.44 -4.21
C PHE A 345 0.75 -26.51 -5.08
N THR A 346 1.94 -26.29 -5.61
CA THR A 346 2.67 -27.36 -6.32
C THR A 346 3.18 -28.44 -5.35
N LYS A 347 3.25 -29.70 -5.83
CA LYS A 347 3.75 -30.84 -5.03
C LYS A 347 5.21 -30.67 -4.56
N ARG A 348 6.00 -29.84 -5.25
CA ARG A 348 7.42 -29.60 -4.93
C ARG A 348 7.63 -28.59 -3.82
N THR A 349 6.63 -27.75 -3.53
CA THR A 349 6.76 -26.73 -2.50
C THR A 349 6.85 -27.38 -1.12
N GLN A 350 7.88 -27.02 -0.37
CA GLN A 350 8.03 -27.45 1.02
C GLN A 350 6.81 -27.00 1.84
N SER A 351 6.37 -27.85 2.77
CA SER A 351 5.18 -27.54 3.59
C SER A 351 5.32 -26.21 4.34
N ARG A 352 6.53 -25.88 4.82
CA ARG A 352 6.84 -24.57 5.43
C ARG A 352 6.47 -23.41 4.50
N ASN A 353 6.99 -23.43 3.28
CA ASN A 353 6.78 -22.36 2.30
C ASN A 353 5.29 -22.26 1.91
N ARG A 354 4.61 -23.41 1.80
CA ARG A 354 3.18 -23.47 1.53
C ARG A 354 2.38 -22.79 2.64
N ILE A 355 2.69 -23.06 3.90
CA ILE A 355 2.01 -22.45 5.05
C ILE A 355 2.22 -20.92 5.02
N VAL A 356 3.48 -20.48 4.88
CA VAL A 356 3.79 -19.02 4.85
C VAL A 356 3.08 -18.33 3.70
N LEU A 357 3.17 -18.86 2.47
CA LEU A 357 2.50 -18.26 1.29
C LEU A 357 0.98 -18.21 1.48
N SER A 358 0.37 -19.29 1.99
CA SER A 358 -1.08 -19.30 2.24
C SER A 358 -1.49 -18.26 3.29
N ILE A 359 -0.74 -18.11 4.37
CA ILE A 359 -1.01 -17.10 5.40
C ILE A 359 -0.85 -15.68 4.83
N MET A 360 0.19 -15.43 4.03
CA MET A 360 0.37 -14.14 3.36
C MET A 360 -0.80 -13.83 2.40
N ILE A 361 -1.22 -14.79 1.58
CA ILE A 361 -2.37 -14.64 0.68
C ILE A 361 -3.65 -14.34 1.47
N LEU A 362 -3.94 -15.15 2.50
CA LEU A 362 -5.16 -14.97 3.30
C LEU A 362 -5.21 -13.60 3.98
N HIS A 363 -4.07 -13.10 4.49
CA HIS A 363 -4.02 -11.77 5.10
C HIS A 363 -4.19 -10.66 4.05
N SER A 364 -3.54 -10.79 2.90
CA SER A 364 -3.60 -9.79 1.82
C SER A 364 -4.97 -9.65 1.14
N LEU A 365 -5.91 -10.59 1.38
CA LEU A 365 -7.32 -10.42 0.99
C LEU A 365 -8.07 -9.43 1.89
N PHE A 366 -7.49 -9.06 3.03
CA PHE A 366 -8.09 -8.13 4.00
C PHE A 366 -7.19 -6.95 4.33
N ASP A 367 -6.02 -6.85 3.67
CA ASP A 367 -5.07 -5.75 3.88
C ASP A 367 -4.19 -5.49 2.64
N TYR A 368 -3.34 -4.44 2.69
CA TYR A 368 -2.46 -4.00 1.58
C TYR A 368 -0.97 -4.26 1.89
N ASP A 369 -0.64 -5.49 2.30
CA ASP A 369 0.70 -5.85 2.78
C ASP A 369 1.82 -5.66 1.76
N PHE A 370 1.54 -5.83 0.46
CA PHE A 370 2.55 -5.74 -0.59
C PHE A 370 2.78 -4.31 -1.10
N GLN A 371 2.06 -3.35 -0.55
CA GLN A 371 2.45 -1.94 -0.64
C GLN A 371 3.73 -1.65 0.18
N PHE A 372 4.07 -2.55 1.10
CA PHE A 372 5.35 -2.56 1.82
C PHE A 372 6.36 -3.42 1.09
N LEU A 373 7.36 -2.78 0.48
CA LEU A 373 8.40 -3.46 -0.34
C LEU A 373 9.09 -4.60 0.42
N ALA A 374 9.30 -4.46 1.74
CA ALA A 374 9.86 -5.50 2.59
C ALA A 374 9.02 -6.79 2.56
N MET A 375 7.69 -6.68 2.58
CA MET A 375 6.80 -7.83 2.51
C MET A 375 6.80 -8.48 1.12
N GLY A 376 6.93 -7.67 0.07
CA GLY A 376 7.16 -8.18 -1.29
C GLY A 376 8.47 -8.97 -1.40
N PHE A 377 9.55 -8.51 -0.77
CA PHE A 377 10.82 -9.26 -0.70
C PHE A 377 10.66 -10.55 0.10
N VAL A 378 9.95 -10.52 1.24
CA VAL A 378 9.65 -11.72 2.02
C VAL A 378 8.83 -12.71 1.18
N LEU A 379 7.78 -12.27 0.47
CA LEU A 379 7.02 -13.13 -0.44
C LEU A 379 7.94 -13.83 -1.44
N ILE A 380 8.82 -13.08 -2.10
CA ILE A 380 9.75 -13.59 -3.11
C ILE A 380 10.65 -14.71 -2.53
N LEU A 381 11.08 -14.60 -1.28
CA LEU A 381 11.90 -15.62 -0.63
C LEU A 381 11.20 -16.99 -0.52
N PHE A 382 9.87 -17.02 -0.47
CA PHE A 382 9.09 -18.27 -0.32
C PHE A 382 8.57 -18.85 -1.64
N LEU A 383 8.69 -18.13 -2.78
CA LEU A 383 8.22 -18.59 -4.08
C LEU A 383 9.02 -19.81 -4.57
N ASP A 384 8.34 -20.71 -5.32
CA ASP A 384 8.96 -21.86 -5.97
C ASP A 384 9.64 -21.42 -7.28
N MET A 385 10.93 -21.20 -7.21
CA MET A 385 11.76 -20.76 -8.34
C MET A 385 12.22 -21.93 -9.19
N ARG A 386 12.02 -21.82 -10.51
CA ARG A 386 12.30 -22.91 -11.47
C ARG A 386 13.11 -22.41 -12.66
N ASN A 387 13.61 -23.38 -13.45
CA ASN A 387 14.36 -23.10 -14.67
C ASN A 387 15.52 -22.11 -14.44
N ILE A 388 16.23 -22.28 -13.32
CA ILE A 388 17.38 -21.44 -13.01
C ILE A 388 18.48 -21.71 -14.05
N LYS A 389 18.82 -20.71 -14.85
CA LYS A 389 19.80 -20.81 -15.92
C LYS A 389 20.77 -19.66 -15.84
N THR A 390 22.04 -19.97 -16.13
CA THR A 390 23.08 -18.97 -16.33
C THR A 390 23.22 -18.71 -17.81
N GLN A 391 22.93 -17.49 -18.22
CA GLN A 391 23.03 -17.05 -19.62
C GLN A 391 24.16 -16.05 -19.77
N LYS A 392 24.86 -16.12 -20.90
CA LYS A 392 25.76 -15.05 -21.33
C LYS A 392 24.92 -13.85 -21.76
N VAL A 393 25.35 -12.66 -21.40
CA VAL A 393 24.69 -11.41 -21.80
C VAL A 393 25.29 -10.95 -23.12
N PRO A 394 24.55 -11.00 -24.24
CA PRO A 394 24.98 -10.41 -25.49
C PRO A 394 25.21 -8.89 -25.33
N VAL A 395 26.16 -8.32 -26.11
CA VAL A 395 26.47 -6.90 -26.02
C VAL A 395 25.24 -6.03 -26.25
N LEU A 396 24.45 -6.34 -27.29
CA LEU A 396 23.21 -5.60 -27.59
C LEU A 396 22.22 -5.64 -26.43
N THR A 397 21.95 -6.83 -25.86
CA THR A 397 21.08 -6.96 -24.69
C THR A 397 21.64 -6.17 -23.51
N GLY A 398 22.94 -6.23 -23.27
CA GLY A 398 23.62 -5.43 -22.24
C GLY A 398 23.41 -3.93 -22.45
N THR A 399 23.57 -3.44 -23.68
CA THR A 399 23.36 -2.02 -24.00
C THR A 399 21.92 -1.58 -23.79
N VAL A 400 20.92 -2.36 -24.27
CA VAL A 400 19.50 -2.03 -24.08
C VAL A 400 19.15 -2.00 -22.59
N VAL A 401 19.49 -3.05 -21.83
CA VAL A 401 19.25 -3.08 -20.38
C VAL A 401 20.02 -1.97 -19.66
N GLY A 402 21.20 -1.59 -20.15
CA GLY A 402 21.97 -0.48 -19.64
C GLY A 402 21.25 0.86 -19.80
N LEU A 403 20.74 1.15 -20.98
CA LEU A 403 20.02 2.39 -21.27
C LEU A 403 18.67 2.46 -20.52
N THR A 404 17.89 1.38 -20.53
CA THR A 404 16.62 1.32 -19.79
C THR A 404 16.82 1.41 -18.29
N GLY A 405 17.87 0.79 -17.75
CA GLY A 405 18.20 0.87 -16.34
C GLY A 405 18.73 2.26 -15.94
N ALA A 406 19.48 2.95 -16.80
CA ALA A 406 19.88 4.33 -16.56
C ALA A 406 18.67 5.28 -16.56
N ALA A 407 17.73 5.10 -17.48
CA ALA A 407 16.47 5.84 -17.50
C ALA A 407 15.63 5.57 -16.26
N ALA A 408 15.50 4.30 -15.84
CA ALA A 408 14.81 3.91 -14.61
C ALA A 408 15.48 4.48 -13.35
N ALA A 409 16.82 4.54 -13.31
CA ALA A 409 17.56 5.17 -12.21
C ALA A 409 17.32 6.69 -12.16
N ALA A 410 17.35 7.38 -13.29
CA ALA A 410 17.06 8.80 -13.37
C ALA A 410 15.63 9.11 -12.89
N LEU A 411 14.64 8.33 -13.35
CA LEU A 411 13.26 8.42 -12.90
C LEU A 411 13.15 8.16 -11.38
N SER A 412 13.86 7.14 -10.89
CA SER A 412 13.89 6.81 -9.46
C SER A 412 14.46 7.95 -8.62
N ILE A 413 15.53 8.61 -9.09
CA ILE A 413 16.09 9.78 -8.38
C ILE A 413 15.06 10.90 -8.34
N MET A 414 14.44 11.23 -9.46
CA MET A 414 13.46 12.31 -9.55
C MET A 414 12.24 12.05 -8.66
N CYS A 415 11.59 10.89 -8.80
CA CYS A 415 10.44 10.52 -7.99
C CYS A 415 10.81 10.37 -6.50
N GLY A 416 11.96 9.74 -6.20
CA GLY A 416 12.41 9.53 -4.83
C GLY A 416 12.74 10.82 -4.09
N VAL A 417 13.42 11.78 -4.74
CA VAL A 417 13.70 13.09 -4.14
C VAL A 417 12.40 13.88 -3.95
N SER A 418 11.49 13.85 -4.93
CA SER A 418 10.17 14.49 -4.79
C SER A 418 9.38 13.92 -3.61
N ASP A 419 9.38 12.59 -3.44
CA ASP A 419 8.70 11.91 -2.33
C ASP A 419 9.31 12.29 -0.97
N VAL A 420 10.65 12.36 -0.85
CA VAL A 420 11.33 12.85 0.37
C VAL A 420 10.93 14.29 0.68
N CYS A 421 10.92 15.17 -0.33
CA CYS A 421 10.51 16.56 -0.15
C CYS A 421 9.04 16.64 0.29
N TYR A 422 8.15 15.86 -0.31
CA TYR A 422 6.74 15.79 0.05
C TYR A 422 6.55 15.33 1.50
N THR A 423 7.14 14.20 1.88
CA THR A 423 7.00 13.62 3.22
C THR A 423 7.63 14.47 4.32
N SER A 424 8.61 15.31 3.97
CA SER A 424 9.20 16.31 4.89
C SER A 424 8.44 17.65 4.93
N GLY A 425 7.31 17.79 4.22
CA GLY A 425 6.50 18.99 4.20
C GLY A 425 7.00 20.12 3.28
N ASN A 426 8.07 19.87 2.50
CA ASN A 426 8.58 20.84 1.53
C ASN A 426 7.93 20.63 0.15
N TYR A 427 6.65 20.96 0.05
CA TYR A 427 5.82 20.69 -1.14
C TYR A 427 6.29 21.46 -2.38
N LYS A 428 6.81 22.70 -2.22
CA LYS A 428 7.37 23.49 -3.34
C LYS A 428 8.59 22.80 -3.96
N ALA A 429 9.47 22.23 -3.13
CA ALA A 429 10.61 21.47 -3.64
C ALA A 429 10.17 20.15 -4.29
N ALA A 430 9.18 19.47 -3.71
CA ALA A 430 8.63 18.23 -4.26
C ALA A 430 8.08 18.44 -5.68
N GLU A 431 7.25 19.45 -5.86
CA GLU A 431 6.65 19.83 -7.15
C GLU A 431 7.71 20.28 -8.16
N LYS A 432 8.68 21.08 -7.73
CA LYS A 432 9.77 21.55 -8.60
C LYS A 432 10.65 20.41 -9.11
N VAL A 433 10.91 19.40 -8.28
CA VAL A 433 11.72 18.21 -8.67
C VAL A 433 10.94 17.30 -9.62
N TYR A 434 9.66 17.10 -9.32
CA TYR A 434 8.78 16.27 -10.13
C TYR A 434 7.36 16.86 -10.15
N SER A 435 7.05 17.56 -11.22
CA SER A 435 5.74 18.22 -11.39
C SER A 435 4.56 17.25 -11.48
N GLY A 436 4.79 15.98 -11.80
CA GLY A 436 3.78 14.93 -11.78
C GLY A 436 3.46 14.39 -10.37
N ASN A 437 3.98 15.02 -9.30
CA ASN A 437 3.58 14.70 -7.93
C ASN A 437 2.33 15.51 -7.54
N THR A 438 1.17 15.04 -7.98
CA THR A 438 -0.13 15.68 -7.71
C THR A 438 -0.42 15.82 -6.22
N MET A 439 0.05 14.88 -5.38
CA MET A 439 -0.09 15.02 -3.93
C MET A 439 0.63 16.24 -3.37
N ALA A 440 1.79 16.59 -3.93
CA ALA A 440 2.52 17.82 -3.55
C ALA A 440 1.77 19.08 -4.03
N GLN A 441 1.19 19.06 -5.21
CA GLN A 441 0.39 20.16 -5.74
C GLN A 441 -0.88 20.39 -4.89
N LEU A 442 -1.60 19.32 -4.53
CA LEU A 442 -2.77 19.39 -3.65
C LEU A 442 -2.39 19.94 -2.26
N ALA A 443 -1.26 19.50 -1.72
CA ALA A 443 -0.76 20.05 -0.44
C ALA A 443 -0.30 21.52 -0.54
N LEU A 444 0.13 21.97 -1.70
CA LEU A 444 0.38 23.41 -1.95
C LEU A 444 -0.94 24.19 -2.03
N LEU A 445 -1.93 23.62 -2.70
CA LEU A 445 -3.25 24.24 -2.84
C LEU A 445 -3.92 24.49 -1.48
N THR A 446 -3.83 23.51 -0.56
CA THR A 446 -4.37 23.67 0.81
C THR A 446 -3.64 24.72 1.66
N LYS A 447 -2.44 25.14 1.24
CA LYS A 447 -1.63 26.15 1.95
C LYS A 447 -1.60 27.51 1.26
N ALA A 448 -2.25 27.63 0.10
CA ALA A 448 -2.31 28.87 -0.65
C ALA A 448 -3.33 29.82 -0.01
N ASP A 449 -2.91 31.04 0.31
CA ASP A 449 -3.75 32.05 0.95
C ASP A 449 -4.28 33.12 -0.05
N LYS A 450 -3.68 33.17 -1.27
CA LYS A 450 -4.03 34.19 -2.28
C LYS A 450 -4.83 33.53 -3.40
N ALA A 451 -5.93 34.19 -3.80
CA ALA A 451 -6.81 33.72 -4.86
C ALA A 451 -6.07 33.42 -6.18
N GLU A 452 -5.14 34.30 -6.59
CA GLU A 452 -4.33 34.11 -7.79
C GLU A 452 -3.42 32.87 -7.71
N GLU A 453 -2.80 32.63 -6.54
CA GLU A 453 -1.94 31.44 -6.31
C GLU A 453 -2.80 30.16 -6.29
N MET A 454 -3.95 30.20 -5.62
CA MET A 454 -4.93 29.10 -5.59
C MET A 454 -5.38 28.73 -7.00
N LYS A 455 -5.79 29.73 -7.80
CA LYS A 455 -6.22 29.55 -9.19
C LYS A 455 -5.12 28.91 -10.04
N ALA A 456 -3.90 29.43 -10.01
CA ALA A 456 -2.79 28.91 -10.80
C ALA A 456 -2.44 27.46 -10.43
N ILE A 457 -2.45 27.09 -9.15
CA ILE A 457 -2.19 25.73 -8.70
C ILE A 457 -3.36 24.81 -9.09
N ALA A 458 -4.62 25.24 -8.88
CA ALA A 458 -5.80 24.47 -9.20
C ALA A 458 -5.90 24.14 -10.69
N GLU A 459 -5.72 25.14 -11.57
CA GLU A 459 -5.68 24.97 -13.02
C GLU A 459 -4.62 23.95 -13.44
N LYS A 460 -3.44 23.99 -12.82
CA LYS A 460 -2.37 23.04 -13.09
C LYS A 460 -2.75 21.61 -12.69
N VAL A 461 -3.36 21.44 -11.50
CA VAL A 461 -3.82 20.09 -11.07
C VAL A 461 -4.87 19.55 -12.01
N ILE A 462 -5.83 20.35 -12.46
CA ILE A 462 -6.92 19.92 -13.35
C ILE A 462 -6.40 19.45 -14.73
N VAL A 463 -5.30 20.03 -15.21
CA VAL A 463 -4.65 19.56 -16.46
C VAL A 463 -4.17 18.11 -16.33
N ASP A 464 -3.62 17.75 -15.18
CA ASP A 464 -3.06 16.42 -14.94
C ASP A 464 -4.11 15.45 -14.38
N ASN A 465 -5.08 15.95 -13.56
CA ASN A 465 -6.06 15.16 -12.86
C ASN A 465 -7.39 15.91 -12.64
N GLN A 466 -8.41 15.54 -13.39
CA GLN A 466 -9.76 16.13 -13.32
C GLN A 466 -10.68 15.46 -12.30
N SER A 467 -10.20 14.43 -11.58
CA SER A 467 -11.04 13.61 -10.70
C SER A 467 -11.02 14.07 -9.23
N VAL A 468 -10.29 15.13 -8.91
CA VAL A 468 -10.14 15.65 -7.54
C VAL A 468 -11.04 16.87 -7.34
N SER A 469 -11.84 16.89 -6.27
CA SER A 469 -12.78 17.99 -5.96
C SER A 469 -12.09 19.28 -5.52
N LEU A 470 -11.01 19.19 -4.73
CA LEU A 470 -10.33 20.32 -4.10
C LEU A 470 -9.91 21.44 -5.09
N PRO A 471 -9.35 21.15 -6.29
CA PRO A 471 -9.04 22.20 -7.26
C PRO A 471 -10.27 22.98 -7.73
N TYR A 472 -11.41 22.31 -7.90
CA TYR A 472 -12.64 22.96 -8.29
C TYR A 472 -13.23 23.83 -7.16
N SER A 473 -13.14 23.38 -5.89
CA SER A 473 -13.50 24.21 -4.73
C SER A 473 -12.62 25.46 -4.65
N ALA A 474 -11.32 25.35 -4.95
CA ALA A 474 -10.40 26.48 -4.99
C ALA A 474 -10.73 27.46 -6.13
N LEU A 475 -11.05 26.94 -7.33
CA LEU A 475 -11.48 27.79 -8.46
C LEU A 475 -12.82 28.49 -8.19
N ALA A 476 -13.76 27.81 -7.51
CA ALA A 476 -15.00 28.43 -7.08
C ALA A 476 -14.72 29.63 -6.15
N GLN A 477 -13.85 29.47 -5.15
CA GLN A 477 -13.46 30.57 -4.26
C GLN A 477 -12.82 31.74 -5.01
N ALA A 478 -11.96 31.45 -6.00
CA ALA A 478 -11.35 32.47 -6.83
C ALA A 478 -12.40 33.21 -7.69
N ALA A 479 -13.31 32.51 -8.32
CA ALA A 479 -14.40 33.10 -9.11
C ALA A 479 -15.32 33.98 -8.24
N PHE A 480 -15.63 33.57 -7.01
CA PHE A 480 -16.37 34.36 -6.06
C PHE A 480 -15.63 35.66 -5.68
N ALA A 481 -14.31 35.58 -5.45
CA ALA A 481 -13.49 36.76 -5.18
C ALA A 481 -13.46 37.75 -6.37
N ASP A 482 -13.52 37.23 -7.60
CA ASP A 482 -13.63 38.02 -8.84
C ASP A 482 -15.06 38.57 -9.09
N GLY A 483 -16.04 38.18 -8.27
CA GLY A 483 -17.45 38.58 -8.39
C GLY A 483 -18.24 37.83 -9.46
N ASP A 484 -17.69 36.74 -9.99
CA ASP A 484 -18.36 35.89 -11.01
C ASP A 484 -19.12 34.75 -10.34
N VAL A 485 -20.41 35.02 -10.03
CA VAL A 485 -21.27 34.05 -9.32
C VAL A 485 -21.66 32.86 -10.20
N GLU A 486 -21.74 33.03 -11.52
CA GLU A 486 -22.05 31.94 -12.44
C GLU A 486 -20.88 30.96 -12.50
N GLN A 487 -19.67 31.45 -12.66
CA GLN A 487 -18.46 30.63 -12.68
C GLN A 487 -18.20 29.98 -11.32
N PHE A 488 -18.45 30.70 -10.20
CA PHE A 488 -18.45 30.12 -8.86
C PHE A 488 -19.36 28.91 -8.77
N THR A 489 -20.62 29.08 -9.23
CA THR A 489 -21.63 28.01 -9.22
C THR A 489 -21.20 26.80 -10.04
N GLU A 490 -20.67 27.00 -11.26
CA GLU A 490 -20.19 25.93 -12.11
C GLU A 490 -19.09 25.10 -11.42
N TYR A 491 -18.06 25.75 -10.90
CA TYR A 491 -16.97 25.08 -10.21
C TYR A 491 -17.42 24.41 -8.90
N LYS A 492 -18.30 25.03 -8.14
CA LYS A 492 -18.84 24.48 -6.89
C LYS A 492 -19.66 23.21 -7.15
N LEU A 493 -20.54 23.22 -8.16
CA LEU A 493 -21.30 22.04 -8.55
C LEU A 493 -20.37 20.91 -9.02
N LYS A 494 -19.29 21.24 -9.72
CA LYS A 494 -18.28 20.23 -10.12
C LYS A 494 -17.54 19.66 -8.92
N ALA A 495 -17.20 20.45 -7.93
CA ALA A 495 -16.59 19.97 -6.70
C ALA A 495 -17.53 19.01 -5.95
N ILE A 496 -18.81 19.35 -5.83
CA ILE A 496 -19.85 18.52 -5.21
C ILE A 496 -20.04 17.21 -5.99
N GLU A 497 -20.10 17.23 -7.32
CA GLU A 497 -20.19 16.04 -8.17
C GLU A 497 -19.02 15.06 -7.89
N LEU A 498 -17.81 15.59 -7.76
CA LEU A 498 -16.60 14.79 -7.52
C LEU A 498 -16.46 14.29 -6.08
N ALA A 499 -17.11 14.92 -5.11
CA ALA A 499 -17.07 14.54 -3.70
C ALA A 499 -18.43 14.70 -3.01
N PRO A 500 -19.46 13.93 -3.42
CA PRO A 500 -20.84 14.13 -2.98
C PRO A 500 -21.08 13.92 -1.48
N TYR A 501 -20.17 13.26 -0.79
CA TYR A 501 -20.25 13.06 0.67
C TYR A 501 -19.54 14.15 1.48
N GLN A 502 -18.92 15.14 0.84
CA GLN A 502 -18.33 16.30 1.51
C GLN A 502 -19.43 17.34 1.82
N TYR A 503 -20.07 17.19 2.98
CA TYR A 503 -21.23 18.00 3.38
C TYR A 503 -20.90 19.49 3.46
N GLU A 504 -19.71 19.85 3.87
CA GLU A 504 -19.21 21.23 3.97
C GLU A 504 -19.25 21.98 2.64
N GLU A 505 -19.16 21.26 1.50
CA GLU A 505 -19.27 21.90 0.18
C GLU A 505 -20.68 22.41 -0.10
N TYR A 506 -21.71 21.73 0.40
CA TYR A 506 -23.10 22.16 0.27
C TYR A 506 -23.42 23.35 1.17
N GLU A 507 -22.92 23.36 2.41
CA GLU A 507 -23.08 24.47 3.34
C GLU A 507 -22.39 25.73 2.82
N ASN A 508 -21.13 25.62 2.37
CA ASN A 508 -20.41 26.73 1.78
C ASN A 508 -21.08 27.24 0.49
N TYR A 509 -21.66 26.34 -0.32
CA TYR A 509 -22.40 26.74 -1.50
C TYR A 509 -23.63 27.57 -1.13
N LEU A 510 -24.43 27.12 -0.15
CA LEU A 510 -25.58 27.86 0.33
C LEU A 510 -25.19 29.21 0.93
N GLU A 511 -24.15 29.28 1.76
CA GLU A 511 -23.65 30.53 2.34
C GLU A 511 -23.37 31.62 1.27
N VAL A 512 -22.65 31.23 0.23
CA VAL A 512 -22.31 32.16 -0.86
C VAL A 512 -23.55 32.58 -1.63
N LEU A 513 -24.49 31.65 -1.90
CA LEU A 513 -25.75 31.99 -2.58
C LEU A 513 -26.60 32.96 -1.76
N VAL A 514 -26.66 32.77 -0.44
CA VAL A 514 -27.35 33.70 0.48
C VAL A 514 -26.72 35.09 0.43
N TYR A 515 -25.41 35.17 0.52
CA TYR A 515 -24.67 36.43 0.44
C TYR A 515 -24.93 37.14 -0.91
N CYS A 516 -24.85 36.41 -2.01
CA CYS A 516 -25.12 36.99 -3.35
C CYS A 516 -26.58 37.43 -3.52
N ASN A 517 -27.54 36.64 -2.99
CA ASN A 517 -28.93 36.96 -3.00
C ASN A 517 -29.23 38.29 -2.29
N ASP A 518 -28.67 38.52 -1.10
CA ASP A 518 -28.83 39.76 -0.36
C ASP A 518 -28.20 40.94 -1.11
N LEU A 519 -27.05 40.74 -1.77
CA LEU A 519 -26.41 41.77 -2.58
C LEU A 519 -27.26 42.14 -3.83
N TYR A 520 -27.77 41.16 -4.57
CA TYR A 520 -28.63 41.38 -5.73
C TYR A 520 -29.96 42.03 -5.35
N HIS A 521 -30.52 41.71 -4.20
CA HIS A 521 -31.69 42.42 -3.66
C HIS A 521 -31.39 43.90 -3.43
N GLN A 522 -30.26 44.23 -2.81
CA GLN A 522 -29.86 45.64 -2.58
C GLN A 522 -29.61 46.38 -3.89
N MET A 523 -29.17 45.71 -4.94
CA MET A 523 -28.94 46.27 -6.28
C MET A 523 -30.19 46.33 -7.13
N GLY A 524 -31.29 45.71 -6.71
CA GLY A 524 -32.52 45.59 -7.48
C GLY A 524 -32.45 44.64 -8.70
N ASP A 525 -31.44 43.77 -8.70
CA ASP A 525 -31.24 42.76 -9.77
C ASP A 525 -32.11 41.54 -9.53
N LYS A 526 -33.29 41.55 -10.13
CA LYS A 526 -34.29 40.44 -10.02
C LYS A 526 -33.82 39.14 -10.64
N ASP A 527 -33.02 39.17 -11.69
CA ASP A 527 -32.52 37.98 -12.35
C ASP A 527 -31.44 37.30 -11.50
N GLY A 528 -30.54 38.07 -10.89
CA GLY A 528 -29.56 37.57 -9.93
C GLY A 528 -30.21 36.96 -8.68
N VAL A 529 -31.25 37.61 -8.13
CA VAL A 529 -32.04 37.05 -7.02
C VAL A 529 -32.65 35.72 -7.39
N ARG A 530 -33.34 35.64 -8.55
CA ARG A 530 -33.96 34.40 -9.04
C ARG A 530 -32.90 33.28 -9.18
N PHE A 531 -31.78 33.59 -9.80
CA PHE A 531 -30.68 32.63 -9.95
C PHE A 531 -30.24 32.04 -8.62
N CYS A 532 -29.98 32.88 -7.60
CA CYS A 532 -29.53 32.43 -6.29
C CYS A 532 -30.59 31.54 -5.61
N VAL A 533 -31.87 31.91 -5.66
CA VAL A 533 -32.97 31.11 -5.07
C VAL A 533 -33.10 29.76 -5.76
N GLU A 534 -33.16 29.72 -7.11
CA GLU A 534 -33.25 28.47 -7.87
C GLU A 534 -32.10 27.51 -7.52
N LYS A 535 -30.87 28.03 -7.42
CA LYS A 535 -29.70 27.24 -7.06
C LYS A 535 -29.72 26.77 -5.60
N ALA A 536 -30.18 27.56 -4.68
CA ALA A 536 -30.34 27.16 -3.29
C ALA A 536 -31.38 26.03 -3.13
N GLU A 537 -32.52 26.09 -3.87
CA GLU A 537 -33.56 25.05 -3.88
C GLU A 537 -33.09 23.70 -4.51
N GLU A 538 -32.00 23.69 -5.28
CA GLU A 538 -31.41 22.46 -5.82
C GLU A 538 -30.65 21.68 -4.73
N ILE A 539 -30.08 22.33 -3.69
CA ILE A 539 -29.21 21.73 -2.69
C ILE A 539 -29.90 20.57 -1.92
N PRO A 540 -31.13 20.72 -1.37
CA PRO A 540 -31.82 19.62 -0.70
C PRO A 540 -32.05 18.41 -1.62
N LYS A 541 -32.28 18.62 -2.92
CA LYS A 541 -32.48 17.56 -3.90
C LYS A 541 -31.16 16.79 -4.16
N MET A 542 -30.03 17.50 -4.22
CA MET A 542 -28.72 16.86 -4.36
C MET A 542 -28.41 15.98 -3.14
N LEU A 543 -28.70 16.44 -1.93
CA LEU A 543 -28.50 15.64 -0.70
C LEU A 543 -29.44 14.42 -0.66
N GLU A 544 -30.68 14.52 -1.15
CA GLU A 544 -31.57 13.35 -1.27
C GLU A 544 -31.01 12.32 -2.27
N GLN A 545 -30.40 12.74 -3.38
CA GLN A 545 -29.71 11.83 -4.31
C GLN A 545 -28.52 11.14 -3.63
N VAL A 546 -27.74 11.84 -2.80
CA VAL A 546 -26.66 11.23 -2.02
C VAL A 546 -27.21 10.16 -1.08
N LYS A 547 -28.33 10.43 -0.43
CA LYS A 547 -29.03 9.48 0.44
C LYS A 547 -29.48 8.24 -0.31
N GLU A 548 -30.10 8.40 -1.49
CA GLU A 548 -30.54 7.29 -2.34
C GLU A 548 -29.37 6.44 -2.85
N ASN A 549 -28.23 7.07 -3.16
CA ASN A 549 -27.02 6.40 -3.64
C ASN A 549 -26.22 5.72 -2.50
N THR A 550 -26.53 6.03 -1.25
CA THR A 550 -25.83 5.43 -0.10
C THR A 550 -26.25 3.98 0.09
N SER A 551 -25.28 3.07 0.02
CA SER A 551 -25.53 1.63 0.16
C SER A 551 -25.91 1.25 1.58
N ALA A 552 -26.55 0.08 1.73
CA ALA A 552 -26.86 -0.48 3.05
C ALA A 552 -25.60 -0.71 3.92
N LEU A 553 -24.42 -0.92 3.31
CA LEU A 553 -23.14 -0.99 4.01
C LEU A 553 -22.65 0.40 4.40
N GLY A 554 -22.81 1.40 3.53
CA GLY A 554 -22.46 2.79 3.81
C GLY A 554 -23.14 3.34 5.05
N TRP A 555 -24.40 2.94 5.31
CA TRP A 555 -25.12 3.29 6.55
C TRP A 555 -24.66 2.55 7.81
N LYS A 556 -23.85 1.50 7.67
CA LYS A 556 -23.40 0.65 8.80
C LYS A 556 -21.96 0.88 9.22
N ILE A 557 -21.17 1.60 8.42
CA ILE A 557 -19.81 1.97 8.79
C ILE A 557 -19.80 3.10 9.83
N VAL A 558 -18.62 3.43 10.40
CA VAL A 558 -18.49 4.41 11.50
C VAL A 558 -18.96 5.79 11.07
N ASP A 559 -18.44 6.26 9.93
CA ASP A 559 -18.74 7.58 9.43
C ASP A 559 -20.04 7.53 8.62
N ARG A 560 -21.07 8.14 9.17
CA ARG A 560 -22.39 8.18 8.52
C ARG A 560 -22.52 9.42 7.64
N PRO A 561 -23.12 9.29 6.45
CA PRO A 561 -23.32 10.43 5.59
C PRO A 561 -24.31 11.43 6.18
N GLN A 562 -24.00 12.69 6.04
CA GLN A 562 -24.88 13.82 6.30
C GLN A 562 -25.62 14.11 4.99
N VAL A 563 -26.94 13.87 4.96
CA VAL A 563 -27.75 13.90 3.74
C VAL A 563 -28.97 14.82 3.84
N THR A 564 -28.99 15.66 4.85
CA THR A 564 -30.04 16.67 5.05
C THR A 564 -29.43 17.95 5.57
N LEU A 565 -29.92 19.09 5.06
CA LEU A 565 -29.58 20.38 5.63
C LEU A 565 -30.13 20.53 7.04
N SER A 566 -29.51 21.40 7.83
CA SER A 566 -30.04 21.82 9.12
C SER A 566 -31.41 22.50 8.96
N HIS A 567 -32.22 22.53 10.02
CA HIS A 567 -33.51 23.22 10.01
C HIS A 567 -33.32 24.72 9.70
N GLU A 568 -32.27 25.34 10.24
CA GLU A 568 -31.88 26.71 10.01
C GLU A 568 -31.58 26.99 8.52
N ASN A 569 -30.80 26.12 7.87
CA ASN A 569 -30.48 26.25 6.44
C ASN A 569 -31.71 26.09 5.54
N LEU A 570 -32.66 25.21 5.92
CA LEU A 570 -33.91 25.09 5.19
C LEU A 570 -34.81 26.33 5.36
N GLU A 571 -34.90 26.92 6.55
CA GLU A 571 -35.61 28.16 6.80
C GLU A 571 -35.01 29.35 6.00
N ILE A 572 -33.67 29.41 5.89
CA ILE A 572 -32.99 30.38 5.07
C ILE A 572 -33.41 30.29 3.59
N ILE A 573 -33.45 29.07 3.02
CA ILE A 573 -33.88 28.85 1.63
C ILE A 573 -35.35 29.29 1.46
N GLU A 574 -36.23 28.97 2.40
CA GLU A 574 -37.63 29.37 2.36
C GLU A 574 -37.79 30.90 2.48
N ASP A 575 -36.94 31.59 3.27
CA ASP A 575 -36.94 33.04 3.40
C ASP A 575 -36.44 33.70 2.10
N MET A 576 -35.38 33.19 1.48
CA MET A 576 -34.91 33.68 0.17
C MET A 576 -36.04 33.59 -0.88
N ARG A 577 -36.78 32.50 -0.91
CA ARG A 577 -37.91 32.32 -1.81
C ARG A 577 -39.04 33.32 -1.56
N ARG A 578 -39.44 33.53 -0.30
CA ARG A 578 -40.45 34.50 0.08
C ARG A 578 -40.11 35.92 -0.39
N ARG A 579 -38.86 36.32 -0.16
CA ARG A 579 -38.35 37.63 -0.57
C ARG A 579 -38.27 37.83 -2.09
N MET A 580 -38.12 36.75 -2.85
CA MET A 580 -38.14 36.77 -4.33
C MET A 580 -39.54 37.07 -4.87
N ASP A 581 -40.62 36.56 -4.18
CA ASP A 581 -42.02 36.74 -4.59
C ASP A 581 -42.58 38.11 -4.18
N GLU A 582 -41.92 38.84 -3.25
CA GLU A 582 -42.26 40.21 -2.87
C GLU A 582 -41.64 41.26 -3.83
#